data_8c81f219da02fccff0b043839f1a555a
#
_entry.id   8c81f219da02fccff0b043839f1a555a
#
_cell.length_a   1.000
_cell.length_b   1.000
_cell.length_c   1.000
_cell.angle_alpha   90.00
_cell.angle_beta   90.00
_cell.angle_gamma   90.00
#
_symmetry.space_group_name_H-M   'P 1'
#
loop_
_entity.id
_entity.type
_entity.pdbx_description
1 polymer ?
#
loop_
_entity_poly.entity_id
_entity_poly.type
_entity_poly.pdbx_seq_one_letter_code
_entity_poly.pdbx_strand_id
1 'polypeptide(L)'
;MKPDTLLIVADSERDANMLYATGLFVPDPFIYLRAGGRPIIVLSDLEIDRARRQAPHCRAVSLSAYQQKLRRDGVKSPRFAHVIREILRENKIRRPVVPDNFPLGLAKSLKKLGIKLKPRTSFFPKREIKSADEVRKISAALTMAEVGMAEGMEVLRRSKIARNRNLIYHGLPLTSEKLRAVIDCAILQACGLAANTIVAGGKQACDPHERGHGRLRANEPIIIDIFPRSQKTGYFGDITRTVVRGRAGEAVKKLYDTVLRGQKIGFEKIRAKTPTAEVHKAVQKFFVQQGYKTGRRNGRMEGFFHGTGHGLGLEIHEAPRMGATSTEMLRAGHVVTVEPGLYYPEIGGVRLEDVALVTAGGVKNLTRFEKVLEI
;
A
#
# COMPACT_ATOMS: atom_id res chain seq x y z
N MET A 1 24.60 -9.70 -21.10
CA MET A 1 23.39 -10.57 -21.16
C MET A 1 22.31 -9.89 -21.98
N LYS A 2 21.63 -10.60 -22.87
CA LYS A 2 20.43 -10.05 -23.54
C LYS A 2 19.40 -9.68 -22.48
N PRO A 3 18.75 -8.49 -22.56
CA PRO A 3 17.73 -8.12 -21.60
C PRO A 3 16.57 -9.12 -21.63
N ASP A 4 16.02 -9.44 -20.44
CA ASP A 4 14.86 -10.31 -20.33
C ASP A 4 13.68 -9.76 -21.13
N THR A 5 13.00 -10.64 -21.82
CA THR A 5 11.72 -10.30 -22.46
C THR A 5 10.62 -10.36 -21.40
N LEU A 6 9.97 -9.26 -21.15
CA LEU A 6 8.91 -9.15 -20.14
C LEU A 6 7.54 -9.12 -20.82
N LEU A 7 6.62 -9.96 -20.34
CA LEU A 7 5.23 -10.02 -20.79
C LEU A 7 4.29 -9.87 -19.60
N ILE A 8 3.39 -8.90 -19.65
CA ILE A 8 2.29 -8.72 -18.68
C ILE A 8 0.96 -8.77 -19.43
N VAL A 9 -0.06 -9.35 -18.82
CA VAL A 9 -1.45 -9.27 -19.27
C VAL A 9 -2.33 -9.01 -18.05
N ALA A 10 -2.73 -7.77 -17.88
CA ALA A 10 -3.54 -7.30 -16.76
C ALA A 10 -4.21 -5.97 -17.11
N ASP A 11 -5.20 -5.55 -16.34
CA ASP A 11 -5.61 -4.15 -16.28
C ASP A 11 -4.58 -3.34 -15.47
N SER A 12 -4.45 -2.07 -15.73
CA SER A 12 -3.49 -1.22 -15.01
C SER A 12 -4.12 -0.43 -13.85
N GLU A 13 -5.41 -0.55 -13.65
CA GLU A 13 -6.06 0.03 -12.48
C GLU A 13 -5.75 -0.78 -11.21
N ARG A 14 -5.58 -2.09 -11.34
CA ARG A 14 -5.34 -3.01 -10.22
C ARG A 14 -3.95 -3.60 -10.20
N ASP A 15 -3.34 -3.83 -11.36
CA ASP A 15 -1.99 -4.42 -11.44
C ASP A 15 -0.91 -3.33 -11.40
N ALA A 16 -0.17 -3.30 -10.31
CA ALA A 16 0.89 -2.32 -10.07
C ALA A 16 2.07 -2.46 -11.05
N ASN A 17 2.37 -3.67 -11.55
CA ASN A 17 3.43 -3.86 -12.55
C ASN A 17 3.02 -3.29 -13.89
N MET A 18 1.75 -3.47 -14.29
CA MET A 18 1.22 -2.89 -15.52
C MET A 18 1.21 -1.35 -15.45
N LEU A 19 0.73 -0.80 -14.33
CA LEU A 19 0.74 0.65 -14.11
C LEU A 19 2.17 1.22 -14.10
N TYR A 20 3.11 0.56 -13.40
CA TYR A 20 4.52 0.95 -13.39
C TYR A 20 5.14 0.95 -14.79
N ALA A 21 4.82 -0.06 -15.59
CA ALA A 21 5.36 -0.23 -16.92
C ALA A 21 4.84 0.81 -17.93
N THR A 22 3.60 1.27 -17.77
CA THR A 22 2.88 2.08 -18.76
C THR A 22 2.56 3.50 -18.31
N GLY A 23 2.37 3.73 -17.02
CA GLY A 23 1.86 5.00 -16.48
C GLY A 23 0.45 5.34 -16.93
N LEU A 24 -0.28 4.38 -17.52
CA LEU A 24 -1.59 4.56 -18.11
C LEU A 24 -2.63 3.76 -17.33
N PHE A 25 -3.73 4.38 -16.92
CA PHE A 25 -4.85 3.68 -16.28
C PHE A 25 -5.81 3.14 -17.34
N VAL A 26 -5.97 1.83 -17.41
CA VAL A 26 -6.92 1.12 -18.29
C VAL A 26 -7.67 0.08 -17.47
N PRO A 27 -9.03 0.10 -17.45
CA PRO A 27 -9.84 -0.79 -16.64
C PRO A 27 -9.88 -2.23 -17.15
N ASP A 28 -9.63 -2.42 -18.44
CA ASP A 28 -9.65 -3.74 -19.08
C ASP A 28 -8.25 -4.31 -19.24
N PRO A 29 -8.06 -5.64 -19.16
CA PRO A 29 -6.78 -6.27 -19.39
C PRO A 29 -6.24 -6.01 -20.80
N PHE A 30 -4.96 -5.66 -20.88
CA PHE A 30 -4.23 -5.47 -22.15
C PHE A 30 -2.85 -6.14 -22.10
N ILE A 31 -2.15 -6.16 -23.20
CA ILE A 31 -0.86 -6.85 -23.33
C ILE A 31 0.26 -5.81 -23.29
N TYR A 32 1.25 -6.01 -22.42
CA TYR A 32 2.52 -5.31 -22.41
C TYR A 32 3.64 -6.28 -22.74
N LEU A 33 4.48 -5.93 -23.71
CA LEU A 33 5.67 -6.68 -24.10
C LEU A 33 6.89 -5.80 -24.19
N ARG A 34 7.96 -6.14 -23.47
CA ARG A 34 9.27 -5.51 -23.59
C ARG A 34 10.32 -6.54 -24.01
N ALA A 35 10.86 -6.40 -25.22
CA ALA A 35 11.83 -7.32 -25.81
C ALA A 35 13.12 -6.62 -26.24
N GLY A 36 13.63 -5.71 -25.42
CA GLY A 36 14.61 -4.71 -25.83
C GLY A 36 13.92 -3.52 -26.52
N GLY A 37 14.57 -2.39 -26.59
CA GLY A 37 14.02 -1.18 -27.23
C GLY A 37 12.69 -0.69 -26.60
N ARG A 38 11.87 -0.06 -27.44
CA ARG A 38 10.58 0.53 -27.05
C ARG A 38 9.55 -0.56 -26.75
N PRO A 39 8.92 -0.58 -25.56
CA PRO A 39 7.90 -1.55 -25.23
C PRO A 39 6.69 -1.48 -26.18
N ILE A 40 6.00 -2.61 -26.37
CA ILE A 40 4.77 -2.71 -27.15
C ILE A 40 3.62 -2.88 -26.15
N ILE A 41 2.55 -2.11 -26.35
CA ILE A 41 1.27 -2.32 -25.66
C ILE A 41 0.18 -2.59 -26.69
N VAL A 42 -0.60 -3.65 -26.48
CA VAL A 42 -1.73 -4.01 -27.36
C VAL A 42 -3.02 -3.81 -26.62
N LEU A 43 -3.79 -2.85 -27.08
CA LEU A 43 -4.97 -2.31 -26.43
C LEU A 43 -6.20 -2.41 -27.34
N SER A 44 -7.39 -2.31 -26.78
CA SER A 44 -8.61 -2.08 -27.56
C SER A 44 -8.51 -0.73 -28.29
N ASP A 45 -9.27 -0.59 -29.39
CA ASP A 45 -9.25 0.64 -30.20
C ASP A 45 -9.75 1.86 -29.39
N LEU A 46 -10.55 1.67 -28.35
CA LEU A 46 -10.98 2.71 -27.42
C LEU A 46 -9.81 3.42 -26.72
N GLU A 47 -8.69 2.72 -26.49
CA GLU A 47 -7.58 3.20 -25.68
C GLU A 47 -6.38 3.70 -26.50
N ILE A 48 -6.35 3.45 -27.81
CA ILE A 48 -5.16 3.70 -28.65
C ILE A 48 -4.71 5.15 -28.63
N ASP A 49 -5.63 6.09 -28.82
CA ASP A 49 -5.27 7.51 -28.89
C ASP A 49 -4.89 8.08 -27.54
N ARG A 50 -5.53 7.61 -26.48
CA ARG A 50 -5.16 7.94 -25.10
C ARG A 50 -3.77 7.38 -24.77
N ALA A 51 -3.50 6.13 -25.12
CA ALA A 51 -2.20 5.49 -24.91
C ALA A 51 -1.07 6.19 -25.66
N ARG A 52 -1.29 6.65 -26.90
CA ARG A 52 -0.30 7.43 -27.66
C ARG A 52 0.09 8.75 -26.98
N ARG A 53 -0.87 9.41 -26.33
CA ARG A 53 -0.63 10.68 -25.60
C ARG A 53 -0.02 10.45 -24.21
N GLN A 54 -0.53 9.48 -23.45
CA GLN A 54 -0.18 9.32 -22.03
C GLN A 54 0.98 8.34 -21.79
N ALA A 55 1.21 7.38 -22.72
CA ALA A 55 2.32 6.42 -22.65
C ALA A 55 3.23 6.50 -23.90
N PRO A 56 3.78 7.69 -24.25
CA PRO A 56 4.56 7.87 -25.50
C PRO A 56 5.84 7.04 -25.55
N HIS A 57 6.31 6.55 -24.41
CA HIS A 57 7.44 5.62 -24.31
C HIS A 57 7.09 4.20 -24.76
N CYS A 58 5.80 3.86 -24.89
CA CYS A 58 5.31 2.61 -25.45
C CYS A 58 4.83 2.77 -26.89
N ARG A 59 4.97 1.72 -27.70
CA ARG A 59 4.33 1.60 -29.01
C ARG A 59 2.94 1.02 -28.83
N ALA A 60 1.90 1.83 -28.95
CA ALA A 60 0.51 1.39 -28.88
C ALA A 60 0.09 0.74 -30.21
N VAL A 61 -0.52 -0.44 -30.13
CA VAL A 61 -0.98 -1.25 -31.26
C VAL A 61 -2.41 -1.73 -30.99
N SER A 62 -3.24 -1.73 -32.04
CA SER A 62 -4.63 -2.14 -31.97
C SER A 62 -4.77 -3.66 -31.79
N LEU A 63 -5.57 -4.08 -30.81
CA LEU A 63 -5.95 -5.48 -30.59
C LEU A 63 -6.78 -6.00 -31.77
N SER A 64 -7.72 -5.21 -32.27
CA SER A 64 -8.59 -5.58 -33.39
C SER A 64 -7.78 -5.80 -34.68
N ALA A 65 -6.74 -5.00 -34.93
CA ALA A 65 -5.85 -5.18 -36.08
C ALA A 65 -5.12 -6.56 -36.02
N TYR A 66 -4.61 -6.95 -34.87
CA TYR A 66 -4.03 -8.29 -34.70
C TYR A 66 -5.07 -9.39 -34.87
N GLN A 67 -6.27 -9.21 -34.33
CA GLN A 67 -7.36 -10.19 -34.48
C GLN A 67 -7.78 -10.35 -35.94
N GLN A 68 -7.86 -9.26 -36.71
CA GLN A 68 -8.17 -9.30 -38.16
C GLN A 68 -7.06 -10.03 -38.95
N LYS A 69 -5.80 -9.72 -38.67
CA LYS A 69 -4.66 -10.46 -39.26
C LYS A 69 -4.78 -11.95 -39.01
N LEU A 70 -4.97 -12.35 -37.76
CA LEU A 70 -5.10 -13.77 -37.38
C LEU A 70 -6.30 -14.46 -38.02
N ARG A 71 -7.43 -13.76 -38.24
CA ARG A 71 -8.58 -14.30 -38.96
C ARG A 71 -8.25 -14.58 -40.44
N ARG A 72 -7.52 -13.66 -41.10
CA ARG A 72 -7.02 -13.87 -42.47
C ARG A 72 -6.08 -15.07 -42.56
N ASP A 73 -5.30 -15.31 -41.50
CA ASP A 73 -4.39 -16.44 -41.35
C ASP A 73 -5.14 -17.75 -40.90
N GLY A 74 -6.48 -17.76 -40.94
CA GLY A 74 -7.30 -18.96 -40.69
C GLY A 74 -7.68 -19.21 -39.21
N VAL A 75 -7.37 -18.32 -38.27
CA VAL A 75 -7.79 -18.45 -36.88
C VAL A 75 -9.24 -18.00 -36.73
N LYS A 76 -10.20 -18.91 -36.60
CA LYS A 76 -11.64 -18.58 -36.52
C LYS A 76 -12.01 -17.62 -35.39
N SER A 77 -11.43 -17.79 -34.19
CA SER A 77 -11.73 -16.96 -33.01
C SER A 77 -10.43 -16.52 -32.29
N PRO A 78 -9.74 -15.46 -32.75
CA PRO A 78 -8.51 -15.00 -32.13
C PRO A 78 -8.76 -14.46 -30.72
N ARG A 79 -8.10 -15.06 -29.70
CA ARG A 79 -8.09 -14.63 -28.30
C ARG A 79 -6.69 -14.10 -27.95
N PHE A 80 -6.51 -13.53 -26.77
CA PHE A 80 -5.22 -13.00 -26.29
C PHE A 80 -4.06 -13.98 -26.50
N ALA A 81 -4.25 -15.28 -26.23
CA ALA A 81 -3.20 -16.27 -26.43
C ALA A 81 -2.69 -16.33 -27.90
N HIS A 82 -3.58 -16.19 -28.88
CA HIS A 82 -3.20 -16.18 -30.29
C HIS A 82 -2.47 -14.88 -30.66
N VAL A 83 -2.95 -13.73 -30.15
CA VAL A 83 -2.30 -12.42 -30.37
C VAL A 83 -0.91 -12.41 -29.73
N ILE A 84 -0.77 -12.90 -28.50
CA ILE A 84 0.51 -13.00 -27.79
C ILE A 84 1.46 -13.91 -28.58
N ARG A 85 1.01 -15.09 -29.02
CA ARG A 85 1.84 -15.98 -29.85
C ARG A 85 2.35 -15.28 -31.10
N GLU A 86 1.48 -14.55 -31.79
CA GLU A 86 1.85 -13.85 -33.01
C GLU A 86 2.89 -12.75 -32.76
N ILE A 87 2.68 -11.91 -31.73
CA ILE A 87 3.65 -10.86 -31.36
C ILE A 87 4.99 -11.47 -30.95
N LEU A 88 4.98 -12.57 -30.18
CA LEU A 88 6.21 -13.27 -29.79
C LEU A 88 6.93 -13.86 -31.01
N ARG A 89 6.19 -14.37 -32.00
CA ARG A 89 6.73 -14.88 -33.27
C ARG A 89 7.40 -13.77 -34.08
N GLU A 90 6.73 -12.63 -34.25
CA GLU A 90 7.25 -11.45 -34.96
C GLU A 90 8.54 -10.92 -34.32
N ASN A 91 8.64 -10.98 -32.99
CA ASN A 91 9.82 -10.51 -32.25
C ASN A 91 10.85 -11.64 -31.97
N LYS A 92 10.68 -12.83 -32.54
CA LYS A 92 11.57 -14.01 -32.38
C LYS A 92 11.79 -14.42 -30.91
N ILE A 93 10.74 -14.30 -30.08
CA ILE A 93 10.76 -14.59 -28.66
C ILE A 93 10.18 -15.99 -28.40
N ARG A 94 10.90 -16.84 -27.67
CA ARG A 94 10.46 -18.21 -27.36
C ARG A 94 10.05 -18.41 -25.90
N ARG A 95 10.59 -17.61 -24.97
CA ARG A 95 10.41 -17.81 -23.54
C ARG A 95 10.33 -16.46 -22.80
N PRO A 96 9.18 -15.77 -22.84
CA PRO A 96 9.02 -14.52 -22.09
C PRO A 96 8.96 -14.76 -20.57
N VAL A 97 9.46 -13.77 -19.81
CA VAL A 97 9.31 -13.69 -18.36
C VAL A 97 7.96 -13.04 -18.06
N VAL A 98 7.21 -13.64 -17.15
CA VAL A 98 5.89 -13.17 -16.70
C VAL A 98 5.89 -12.94 -15.19
N PRO A 99 5.04 -12.06 -14.64
CA PRO A 99 4.88 -11.96 -13.20
C PRO A 99 4.27 -13.26 -12.64
N ASP A 100 4.51 -13.54 -11.37
CA ASP A 100 4.03 -14.77 -10.69
C ASP A 100 2.49 -14.83 -10.58
N ASN A 101 1.82 -13.66 -10.57
CA ASN A 101 0.37 -13.53 -10.64
C ASN A 101 -0.21 -13.60 -12.06
N PHE A 102 0.58 -14.01 -13.07
CA PHE A 102 0.11 -14.11 -14.47
C PHE A 102 -1.10 -15.04 -14.58
N PRO A 103 -2.17 -14.69 -15.34
CA PRO A 103 -3.41 -15.44 -15.38
C PRO A 103 -3.21 -16.90 -15.79
N LEU A 104 -3.51 -17.85 -14.89
CA LEU A 104 -3.28 -19.29 -15.09
C LEU A 104 -3.99 -19.84 -16.33
N GLY A 105 -5.22 -19.40 -16.61
CA GLY A 105 -5.97 -19.82 -17.79
C GLY A 105 -5.28 -19.41 -19.09
N LEU A 106 -4.73 -18.19 -19.11
CA LEU A 106 -3.95 -17.70 -20.26
C LEU A 106 -2.62 -18.43 -20.39
N ALA A 107 -1.94 -18.72 -19.28
CA ALA A 107 -0.71 -19.49 -19.28
C ALA A 107 -0.92 -20.91 -19.85
N LYS A 108 -2.01 -21.61 -19.47
CA LYS A 108 -2.39 -22.90 -20.04
C LYS A 108 -2.67 -22.83 -21.55
N SER A 109 -3.34 -21.76 -22.00
CA SER A 109 -3.63 -21.55 -23.42
C SER A 109 -2.34 -21.29 -24.22
N LEU A 110 -1.42 -20.49 -23.70
CA LEU A 110 -0.11 -20.24 -24.32
C LEU A 110 0.75 -21.52 -24.39
N LYS A 111 0.70 -22.35 -23.34
CA LYS A 111 1.40 -23.65 -23.33
C LYS A 111 0.89 -24.56 -24.46
N LYS A 112 -0.45 -24.64 -24.68
CA LYS A 112 -1.05 -25.38 -25.80
C LYS A 112 -0.59 -24.86 -27.17
N LEU A 113 -0.24 -23.57 -27.25
CA LEU A 113 0.30 -22.92 -28.46
C LEU A 113 1.83 -23.02 -28.56
N GLY A 114 2.49 -23.84 -27.72
CA GLY A 114 3.93 -24.09 -27.75
C GLY A 114 4.79 -22.98 -27.05
N ILE A 115 4.18 -22.02 -26.36
CA ILE A 115 4.90 -20.96 -25.65
C ILE A 115 5.27 -21.41 -24.23
N LYS A 116 6.56 -21.31 -23.88
CA LYS A 116 7.08 -21.61 -22.54
C LYS A 116 7.22 -20.27 -21.78
N LEU A 117 6.54 -20.15 -20.62
CA LEU A 117 6.62 -18.98 -19.76
C LEU A 117 7.64 -19.19 -18.65
N LYS A 118 8.30 -18.10 -18.21
CA LYS A 118 9.19 -18.09 -17.02
C LYS A 118 8.60 -17.13 -15.97
N PRO A 119 7.97 -17.62 -14.91
CA PRO A 119 7.46 -16.76 -13.85
C PRO A 119 8.61 -16.13 -13.07
N ARG A 120 8.37 -14.91 -12.52
CA ARG A 120 9.31 -14.17 -11.69
C ARG A 120 8.55 -13.33 -10.65
N THR A 121 8.88 -13.51 -9.37
CA THR A 121 8.23 -12.85 -8.23
C THR A 121 8.53 -11.36 -8.19
N SER A 122 9.77 -10.94 -8.11
CA SER A 122 10.14 -9.51 -8.21
C SER A 122 10.23 -9.12 -9.69
N PHE A 123 9.07 -8.81 -10.28
CA PHE A 123 8.97 -8.60 -11.73
C PHE A 123 9.72 -7.33 -12.19
N PHE A 124 9.54 -6.21 -11.46
CA PHE A 124 10.29 -4.97 -11.62
C PHE A 124 11.05 -4.62 -10.33
N PRO A 125 12.26 -5.16 -10.12
CA PRO A 125 13.04 -4.88 -8.91
C PRO A 125 13.31 -3.39 -8.67
N LYS A 126 13.29 -2.58 -9.76
CA LYS A 126 13.46 -1.13 -9.68
C LYS A 126 12.33 -0.41 -8.95
N ARG A 127 11.13 -1.02 -8.81
CA ARG A 127 10.02 -0.42 -8.05
C ARG A 127 10.35 -0.23 -6.57
N GLU A 128 11.23 -1.05 -6.01
CA GLU A 128 11.65 -0.94 -4.62
C GLU A 128 12.40 0.37 -4.34
N ILE A 129 13.23 0.81 -5.29
CA ILE A 129 14.03 2.03 -5.19
C ILE A 129 13.30 3.18 -5.90
N LYS A 130 12.73 4.09 -5.13
CA LYS A 130 11.93 5.19 -5.65
C LYS A 130 12.80 6.30 -6.22
N SER A 131 12.49 6.73 -7.43
CA SER A 131 13.03 7.95 -8.00
C SER A 131 12.47 9.19 -7.26
N ALA A 132 13.10 10.35 -7.46
CA ALA A 132 12.60 11.61 -6.87
C ALA A 132 11.15 11.92 -7.29
N ASP A 133 10.75 11.54 -8.51
CA ASP A 133 9.39 11.70 -9.01
C ASP A 133 8.40 10.79 -8.28
N GLU A 134 8.76 9.52 -8.08
CA GLU A 134 7.93 8.57 -7.32
C GLU A 134 7.79 9.00 -5.85
N VAL A 135 8.84 9.51 -5.24
CA VAL A 135 8.78 10.08 -3.87
C VAL A 135 7.81 11.26 -3.81
N ARG A 136 7.80 12.16 -4.82
CA ARG A 136 6.82 13.27 -4.90
C ARG A 136 5.38 12.74 -5.00
N LYS A 137 5.14 11.68 -5.80
CA LYS A 137 3.82 11.05 -5.95
C LYS A 137 3.33 10.40 -4.66
N ILE A 138 4.21 9.71 -3.93
CA ILE A 138 3.91 9.15 -2.61
C ILE A 138 3.63 10.28 -1.60
N SER A 139 4.44 11.33 -1.58
CA SER A 139 4.22 12.48 -0.70
C SER A 139 2.88 13.17 -0.97
N ALA A 140 2.47 13.28 -2.24
CA ALA A 140 1.15 13.81 -2.59
C ALA A 140 0.00 12.92 -2.09
N ALA A 141 0.13 11.59 -2.19
CA ALA A 141 -0.84 10.65 -1.66
C ALA A 141 -0.87 10.68 -0.11
N LEU A 142 0.29 10.85 0.52
CA LEU A 142 0.40 11.04 1.97
C LEU A 142 -0.32 12.32 2.43
N THR A 143 -0.21 13.43 1.69
CA THR A 143 -0.99 14.64 1.97
C THR A 143 -2.50 14.38 1.91
N MET A 144 -2.98 13.51 1.01
CA MET A 144 -4.40 13.11 0.99
C MET A 144 -4.81 12.37 2.27
N ALA A 145 -3.93 11.52 2.80
CA ALA A 145 -4.14 10.84 4.08
C ALA A 145 -4.14 11.83 5.25
N GLU A 146 -3.22 12.81 5.24
CA GLU A 146 -3.13 13.86 6.26
C GLU A 146 -4.38 14.75 6.26
N VAL A 147 -4.96 15.07 5.09
CA VAL A 147 -6.25 15.78 4.96
C VAL A 147 -7.38 14.96 5.61
N GLY A 148 -7.50 13.68 5.29
CA GLY A 148 -8.50 12.80 5.92
C GLY A 148 -8.31 12.71 7.44
N MET A 149 -7.07 12.62 7.90
CA MET A 149 -6.73 12.60 9.33
C MET A 149 -7.14 13.91 10.02
N ALA A 150 -6.88 15.05 9.40
CA ALA A 150 -7.25 16.37 9.94
C ALA A 150 -8.77 16.50 10.13
N GLU A 151 -9.56 16.10 9.14
CA GLU A 151 -11.02 16.11 9.23
C GLU A 151 -11.53 15.15 10.32
N GLY A 152 -10.96 13.94 10.39
CA GLY A 152 -11.31 12.99 11.45
C GLY A 152 -11.02 13.53 12.84
N MET A 153 -9.86 14.16 13.03
CA MET A 153 -9.48 14.82 14.28
C MET A 153 -10.42 15.96 14.65
N GLU A 154 -10.82 16.78 13.67
CA GLU A 154 -11.72 17.92 13.91
C GLU A 154 -13.13 17.44 14.33
N VAL A 155 -13.66 16.38 13.71
CA VAL A 155 -14.91 15.75 14.14
C VAL A 155 -14.84 15.27 15.58
N LEU A 156 -13.74 14.63 15.96
CA LEU A 156 -13.53 14.19 17.34
C LEU A 156 -13.42 15.35 18.31
N ARG A 157 -12.67 16.44 18.00
CA ARG A 157 -12.56 17.65 18.84
C ARG A 157 -13.92 18.30 19.05
N ARG A 158 -14.76 18.42 18.00
CA ARG A 158 -16.09 19.01 18.08
C ARG A 158 -17.15 18.11 18.70
N SER A 159 -16.86 16.81 18.87
CA SER A 159 -17.82 15.91 19.49
C SER A 159 -18.02 16.24 20.98
N LYS A 160 -19.29 16.20 21.42
CA LYS A 160 -19.65 16.33 22.83
C LYS A 160 -19.56 14.98 23.53
N ILE A 161 -19.16 14.97 24.78
CA ILE A 161 -19.08 13.78 25.62
C ILE A 161 -20.39 13.67 26.39
N ALA A 162 -21.19 12.64 26.14
CA ALA A 162 -22.41 12.36 26.88
C ALA A 162 -22.11 11.75 28.28
N ARG A 163 -23.10 11.77 29.21
CA ARG A 163 -22.93 11.19 30.56
C ARG A 163 -22.51 9.72 30.54
N ASN A 164 -22.94 8.94 29.56
CA ASN A 164 -22.56 7.53 29.37
C ASN A 164 -21.24 7.36 28.60
N ARG A 165 -20.46 8.45 28.44
CA ARG A 165 -19.18 8.53 27.70
C ARG A 165 -19.28 8.29 26.20
N ASN A 166 -20.46 8.15 25.60
CA ASN A 166 -20.58 8.14 24.14
C ASN A 166 -20.21 9.50 23.56
N LEU A 167 -19.53 9.48 22.42
CA LEU A 167 -19.27 10.70 21.65
C LEU A 167 -20.53 11.07 20.84
N ILE A 168 -20.91 12.33 20.86
CA ILE A 168 -22.08 12.88 20.14
C ILE A 168 -21.60 13.94 19.17
N TYR A 169 -21.95 13.79 17.91
CA TYR A 169 -21.65 14.75 16.85
C TYR A 169 -22.93 15.09 16.08
N HIS A 170 -23.21 16.40 15.92
CA HIS A 170 -24.47 16.90 15.34
C HIS A 170 -25.75 16.27 15.98
N GLY A 171 -25.75 16.13 17.31
CA GLY A 171 -26.90 15.59 18.05
C GLY A 171 -27.07 14.07 17.97
N LEU A 172 -26.23 13.37 17.22
CA LEU A 172 -26.28 11.92 17.02
C LEU A 172 -25.05 11.21 17.59
N PRO A 173 -25.17 9.95 18.02
CA PRO A 173 -24.00 9.16 18.40
C PRO A 173 -22.98 9.12 17.26
N LEU A 174 -21.73 9.47 17.57
CA LEU A 174 -20.60 9.29 16.67
C LEU A 174 -20.17 7.83 16.69
N THR A 175 -20.18 7.20 15.53
CA THR A 175 -19.74 5.81 15.36
C THR A 175 -18.49 5.73 14.51
N SER A 176 -17.81 4.61 14.56
CA SER A 176 -16.65 4.31 13.70
C SER A 176 -16.99 4.51 12.22
N GLU A 177 -18.18 4.06 11.79
CA GLU A 177 -18.66 4.18 10.41
C GLU A 177 -18.87 5.64 9.99
N LYS A 178 -19.48 6.45 10.88
CA LYS A 178 -19.69 7.87 10.60
C LYS A 178 -18.37 8.64 10.51
N LEU A 179 -17.44 8.36 11.41
CA LEU A 179 -16.13 9.01 11.37
C LEU A 179 -15.34 8.60 10.12
N ARG A 180 -15.38 7.30 9.74
CA ARG A 180 -14.80 6.85 8.46
C ARG A 180 -15.39 7.56 7.27
N ALA A 181 -16.72 7.70 7.22
CA ALA A 181 -17.38 8.37 6.11
C ALA A 181 -16.90 9.82 5.94
N VAL A 182 -16.69 10.56 7.02
CA VAL A 182 -16.14 11.93 6.95
C VAL A 182 -14.71 11.90 6.41
N ILE A 183 -13.85 11.03 6.96
CA ILE A 183 -12.46 10.84 6.52
C ILE A 183 -12.40 10.49 5.03
N ASP A 184 -13.17 9.49 4.62
CA ASP A 184 -13.17 8.98 3.24
C ASP A 184 -13.71 10.05 2.25
N CYS A 185 -14.70 10.85 2.65
CA CYS A 185 -15.16 11.99 1.85
C CYS A 185 -14.08 13.07 1.68
N ALA A 186 -13.35 13.41 2.74
CA ALA A 186 -12.25 14.37 2.66
C ALA A 186 -11.11 13.89 1.75
N ILE A 187 -10.77 12.61 1.83
CA ILE A 187 -9.80 11.97 0.94
C ILE A 187 -10.27 12.03 -0.52
N LEU A 188 -11.53 11.74 -0.78
CA LEU A 188 -12.11 11.79 -2.13
C LEU A 188 -12.05 13.21 -2.71
N GLN A 189 -12.38 14.24 -1.91
CA GLN A 189 -12.25 15.64 -2.29
C GLN A 189 -10.80 16.05 -2.59
N ALA A 190 -9.84 15.43 -1.91
CA ALA A 190 -8.41 15.58 -2.19
C ALA A 190 -7.90 14.73 -3.38
N CYS A 191 -8.80 14.13 -4.18
CA CYS A 191 -8.50 13.24 -5.31
C CYS A 191 -7.77 11.94 -4.91
N GLY A 192 -8.01 11.44 -3.70
CA GLY A 192 -7.63 10.11 -3.22
C GLY A 192 -8.79 9.12 -3.30
N LEU A 193 -8.47 7.85 -3.39
CA LEU A 193 -9.41 6.74 -3.17
C LEU A 193 -9.12 6.16 -1.79
N ALA A 194 -10.04 6.35 -0.86
CA ALA A 194 -9.98 5.68 0.42
C ALA A 194 -10.42 4.22 0.26
N ALA A 195 -9.69 3.30 0.88
CA ALA A 195 -10.05 1.90 0.90
C ALA A 195 -9.71 1.31 2.27
N ASN A 196 -10.72 0.70 2.91
CA ASN A 196 -10.52 0.02 4.19
C ASN A 196 -9.99 0.88 5.35
N THR A 197 -10.23 2.19 5.35
CA THR A 197 -9.92 3.09 6.47
C THR A 197 -10.32 2.47 7.81
N ILE A 198 -9.42 2.49 8.78
CA ILE A 198 -9.65 1.96 10.11
C ILE A 198 -10.00 3.11 11.06
N VAL A 199 -11.07 2.94 11.82
CA VAL A 199 -11.42 3.77 12.99
C VAL A 199 -11.85 2.82 14.09
N ALA A 200 -10.92 2.32 14.88
CA ALA A 200 -11.14 1.29 15.88
C ALA A 200 -11.00 1.85 17.29
N GLY A 201 -12.08 1.82 18.09
CA GLY A 201 -12.13 2.34 19.46
C GLY A 201 -11.99 1.27 20.52
N GLY A 202 -11.34 1.58 21.66
CA GLY A 202 -11.26 0.74 22.84
C GLY A 202 -10.66 -0.65 22.55
N LYS A 203 -11.40 -1.72 22.86
CA LYS A 203 -10.92 -3.09 22.63
C LYS A 203 -10.80 -3.49 21.17
N GLN A 204 -11.55 -2.86 20.27
CA GLN A 204 -11.43 -3.12 18.84
C GLN A 204 -10.06 -2.69 18.31
N ALA A 205 -9.48 -1.63 18.87
CA ALA A 205 -8.14 -1.17 18.55
C ALA A 205 -7.04 -2.22 18.83
N CYS A 206 -7.34 -3.31 19.53
CA CYS A 206 -6.39 -4.40 19.81
C CYS A 206 -6.31 -5.46 18.70
N ASP A 207 -7.12 -5.34 17.64
CA ASP A 207 -6.98 -6.10 16.41
C ASP A 207 -6.48 -5.14 15.32
N PRO A 208 -5.23 -5.27 14.84
CA PRO A 208 -4.62 -4.29 13.93
C PRO A 208 -5.40 -4.04 12.63
N HIS A 209 -6.18 -5.02 12.16
CA HIS A 209 -6.97 -4.91 10.92
C HIS A 209 -8.48 -4.74 11.16
N GLU A 210 -8.92 -4.63 12.42
CA GLU A 210 -10.33 -4.33 12.73
C GLU A 210 -10.67 -2.91 12.29
N ARG A 211 -11.60 -2.77 11.35
CA ARG A 211 -12.00 -1.48 10.81
C ARG A 211 -12.76 -0.60 11.82
N GLY A 212 -13.18 -1.21 12.91
CA GLY A 212 -14.02 -0.60 13.93
C GLY A 212 -15.49 -0.52 13.54
N HIS A 213 -16.35 -0.60 14.54
CA HIS A 213 -17.80 -0.53 14.38
C HIS A 213 -18.48 0.02 15.62
N GLY A 214 -19.68 0.60 15.44
CA GLY A 214 -20.51 1.07 16.53
C GLY A 214 -20.01 2.37 17.17
N ARG A 215 -20.50 2.66 18.37
CA ARG A 215 -20.32 3.94 19.06
C ARG A 215 -18.90 4.13 19.56
N LEU A 216 -18.30 5.26 19.25
CA LEU A 216 -17.04 5.71 19.84
C LEU A 216 -17.27 6.30 21.23
N ARG A 217 -16.31 6.10 22.13
CA ARG A 217 -16.42 6.50 23.55
C ARG A 217 -15.27 7.43 23.93
N ALA A 218 -15.58 8.35 24.83
CA ALA A 218 -14.59 9.20 25.44
C ALA A 218 -13.68 8.42 26.40
N ASN A 219 -12.45 8.91 26.56
CA ASN A 219 -11.42 8.38 27.46
C ASN A 219 -10.93 6.97 27.07
N GLU A 220 -11.21 6.52 25.86
CA GLU A 220 -10.71 5.27 25.29
C GLU A 220 -9.83 5.56 24.07
N PRO A 221 -8.76 4.80 23.81
CA PRO A 221 -7.95 5.00 22.62
C PRO A 221 -8.74 4.66 21.35
N ILE A 222 -8.58 5.49 20.32
CA ILE A 222 -9.14 5.31 18.98
C ILE A 222 -7.97 5.30 18.02
N ILE A 223 -7.73 4.16 17.36
CA ILE A 223 -6.79 4.07 16.24
C ILE A 223 -7.50 4.53 14.98
N ILE A 224 -6.90 5.50 14.30
CA ILE A 224 -7.29 5.96 12.96
C ILE A 224 -6.12 5.64 12.04
N ASP A 225 -6.39 4.82 11.01
CA ASP A 225 -5.39 4.36 10.06
C ASP A 225 -5.93 4.55 8.64
N ILE A 226 -5.17 5.31 7.83
CA ILE A 226 -5.64 5.90 6.57
C ILE A 226 -4.57 5.71 5.49
N PHE A 227 -4.90 4.93 4.45
CA PHE A 227 -3.97 4.60 3.36
C PHE A 227 -4.60 4.80 1.98
N PRO A 228 -4.83 6.07 1.55
CA PRO A 228 -5.45 6.38 0.29
C PRO A 228 -4.53 6.11 -0.89
N ARG A 229 -5.16 5.77 -2.02
CA ARG A 229 -4.50 5.69 -3.32
C ARG A 229 -4.80 6.94 -4.14
N SER A 230 -3.80 7.62 -4.65
CA SER A 230 -3.98 8.75 -5.56
C SER A 230 -4.69 8.31 -6.85
N GLN A 231 -5.80 8.93 -7.20
CA GLN A 231 -6.52 8.68 -8.46
C GLN A 231 -5.67 9.05 -9.68
N LYS A 232 -4.82 10.06 -9.55
CA LYS A 232 -3.99 10.57 -10.64
C LYS A 232 -2.77 9.71 -10.92
N THR A 233 -2.15 9.13 -9.88
CA THR A 233 -0.83 8.52 -10.00
C THR A 233 -0.79 7.05 -9.61
N GLY A 234 -1.80 6.56 -8.87
CA GLY A 234 -1.86 5.19 -8.35
C GLY A 234 -0.98 4.92 -7.15
N TYR A 235 -0.16 5.87 -6.69
CA TYR A 235 0.67 5.72 -5.50
C TYR A 235 -0.16 5.85 -4.23
N PHE A 236 0.25 5.12 -3.18
CA PHE A 236 -0.38 5.15 -1.87
C PHE A 236 0.31 6.14 -0.93
N GLY A 237 -0.48 6.75 -0.03
CA GLY A 237 -0.03 7.34 1.22
C GLY A 237 -0.43 6.42 2.36
N ASP A 238 0.19 6.58 3.55
CA ASP A 238 -0.09 5.75 4.71
C ASP A 238 0.18 6.51 6.01
N ILE A 239 -0.77 6.50 6.94
CA ILE A 239 -0.64 7.19 8.23
C ILE A 239 -1.55 6.59 9.28
N THR A 240 -0.99 6.26 10.44
CA THR A 240 -1.78 5.89 11.62
C THR A 240 -1.56 6.86 12.77
N ARG A 241 -2.67 7.24 13.43
CA ARG A 241 -2.66 7.96 14.70
C ARG A 241 -3.56 7.27 15.72
N THR A 242 -3.14 7.30 16.97
CA THR A 242 -3.99 6.91 18.11
C THR A 242 -4.31 8.13 18.92
N VAL A 243 -5.60 8.35 19.19
CA VAL A 243 -6.10 9.51 19.94
C VAL A 243 -7.12 9.10 20.99
N VAL A 244 -7.30 9.97 21.97
CA VAL A 244 -8.33 9.87 23.00
C VAL A 244 -9.13 11.17 23.01
N ARG A 245 -10.43 11.10 22.75
CA ARG A 245 -11.32 12.24 23.00
C ARG A 245 -11.61 12.35 24.50
N GLY A 246 -11.10 13.38 25.15
CA GLY A 246 -11.17 13.57 26.59
C GLY A 246 -9.85 13.25 27.30
N ARG A 247 -9.88 12.52 28.39
CA ARG A 247 -8.71 12.20 29.22
C ARG A 247 -8.30 10.75 29.08
N ALA A 248 -7.06 10.50 28.71
CA ALA A 248 -6.49 9.16 28.70
C ALA A 248 -6.13 8.71 30.14
N GLY A 249 -6.44 7.44 30.46
CA GLY A 249 -5.94 6.83 31.70
C GLY A 249 -4.40 6.68 31.66
N GLU A 250 -3.77 6.60 32.83
CA GLU A 250 -2.29 6.55 32.94
C GLU A 250 -1.69 5.34 32.19
N ALA A 251 -2.39 4.18 32.17
CA ALA A 251 -1.94 3.01 31.42
C ALA A 251 -1.90 3.29 29.89
N VAL A 252 -2.89 4.02 29.36
CA VAL A 252 -2.93 4.41 27.94
C VAL A 252 -1.85 5.43 27.62
N LYS A 253 -1.62 6.42 28.48
CA LYS A 253 -0.54 7.40 28.31
C LYS A 253 0.82 6.71 28.25
N LYS A 254 1.10 5.84 29.23
CA LYS A 254 2.36 5.07 29.26
C LYS A 254 2.53 4.19 28.02
N LEU A 255 1.43 3.56 27.55
CA LEU A 255 1.44 2.73 26.33
C LEU A 255 1.77 3.59 25.11
N TYR A 256 1.12 4.76 24.98
CA TYR A 256 1.33 5.70 23.88
C TYR A 256 2.78 6.24 23.84
N ASP A 257 3.30 6.67 24.99
CA ASP A 257 4.68 7.20 25.10
C ASP A 257 5.70 6.10 24.76
N THR A 258 5.42 4.84 25.15
CA THR A 258 6.26 3.71 24.80
C THR A 258 6.24 3.44 23.29
N VAL A 259 5.07 3.47 22.64
CA VAL A 259 4.98 3.29 21.18
C VAL A 259 5.66 4.46 20.46
N LEU A 260 5.45 5.70 20.90
CA LEU A 260 6.09 6.87 20.34
C LEU A 260 7.62 6.79 20.43
N ARG A 261 8.18 6.35 21.56
CA ARG A 261 9.63 6.14 21.70
C ARG A 261 10.10 4.98 20.85
N GLY A 262 9.34 3.88 20.76
CA GLY A 262 9.62 2.75 19.87
C GLY A 262 9.69 3.17 18.40
N GLN A 263 8.79 4.04 17.95
CA GLN A 263 8.82 4.59 16.60
C GLN A 263 10.09 5.42 16.36
N LYS A 264 10.48 6.29 17.31
CA LYS A 264 11.74 7.05 17.23
C LYS A 264 12.95 6.14 17.09
N ILE A 265 13.02 5.05 17.88
CA ILE A 265 14.07 4.03 17.78
C ILE A 265 14.07 3.40 16.38
N GLY A 266 12.90 3.09 15.82
CA GLY A 266 12.77 2.62 14.44
C GLY A 266 13.42 3.59 13.44
N PHE A 267 13.07 4.87 13.51
CA PHE A 267 13.67 5.92 12.66
C PHE A 267 15.19 6.03 12.87
N GLU A 268 15.68 6.01 14.10
CA GLU A 268 17.11 6.10 14.44
C GLU A 268 17.94 4.94 13.84
N LYS A 269 17.31 3.77 13.62
CA LYS A 269 17.95 2.57 13.03
C LYS A 269 17.89 2.54 11.52
N ILE A 270 16.97 3.27 10.89
CA ILE A 270 16.80 3.27 9.43
C ILE A 270 17.94 4.03 8.75
N ARG A 271 18.76 3.30 8.02
CA ARG A 271 19.80 3.82 7.11
C ARG A 271 20.11 2.82 6.01
N ALA A 272 20.69 3.26 4.90
CA ALA A 272 21.15 2.35 3.85
C ALA A 272 22.11 1.29 4.40
N LYS A 273 21.98 0.06 3.92
CA LYS A 273 22.73 -1.14 4.33
C LYS A 273 22.36 -1.70 5.72
N THR A 274 21.33 -1.18 6.39
CA THR A 274 20.82 -1.81 7.62
C THR A 274 19.91 -2.99 7.25
N PRO A 275 20.11 -4.18 7.85
CA PRO A 275 19.17 -5.27 7.74
C PRO A 275 17.79 -4.85 8.32
N THR A 276 16.72 -5.09 7.59
CA THR A 276 15.37 -4.68 8.02
C THR A 276 14.93 -5.32 9.34
N ALA A 277 15.38 -6.57 9.59
CA ALA A 277 15.12 -7.27 10.84
C ALA A 277 15.78 -6.59 12.06
N GLU A 278 16.91 -5.89 11.89
CA GLU A 278 17.56 -5.17 13.00
C GLU A 278 16.72 -3.97 13.47
N VAL A 279 16.06 -3.27 12.53
CA VAL A 279 15.12 -2.19 12.88
C VAL A 279 14.00 -2.75 13.76
N HIS A 280 13.38 -3.85 13.33
CA HIS A 280 12.30 -4.50 14.08
C HIS A 280 12.78 -4.99 15.46
N LYS A 281 13.91 -5.70 15.51
CA LYS A 281 14.46 -6.22 16.77
C LYS A 281 14.81 -5.13 17.78
N ALA A 282 15.28 -3.96 17.30
CA ALA A 282 15.56 -2.82 18.19
C ALA A 282 14.29 -2.29 18.85
N VAL A 283 13.19 -2.13 18.10
CA VAL A 283 11.90 -1.71 18.63
C VAL A 283 11.33 -2.76 19.60
N GLN A 284 11.33 -4.03 19.20
CA GLN A 284 10.84 -5.14 20.02
C GLN A 284 11.61 -5.26 21.35
N LYS A 285 12.94 -5.19 21.30
CA LYS A 285 13.79 -5.20 22.50
C LYS A 285 13.42 -4.08 23.45
N PHE A 286 13.24 -2.87 22.94
CA PHE A 286 12.83 -1.72 23.75
C PHE A 286 11.46 -1.97 24.41
N PHE A 287 10.47 -2.47 23.69
CA PHE A 287 9.14 -2.77 24.25
C PHE A 287 9.20 -3.80 25.38
N VAL A 288 10.01 -4.86 25.19
CA VAL A 288 10.22 -5.87 26.26
C VAL A 288 10.91 -5.26 27.50
N GLN A 289 11.88 -4.38 27.31
CA GLN A 289 12.55 -3.66 28.41
C GLN A 289 11.60 -2.73 29.18
N GLN A 290 10.56 -2.19 28.51
CA GLN A 290 9.51 -1.41 29.16
C GLN A 290 8.40 -2.27 29.81
N GLY A 291 8.57 -3.61 29.80
CA GLY A 291 7.62 -4.55 30.40
C GLY A 291 6.52 -5.05 29.47
N TYR A 292 6.51 -4.63 28.21
CA TYR A 292 5.50 -5.03 27.21
C TYR A 292 5.95 -6.29 26.46
N LYS A 293 5.50 -7.45 26.92
CA LYS A 293 5.82 -8.76 26.34
C LYS A 293 4.84 -9.07 25.20
N THR A 294 5.33 -9.75 24.16
CA THR A 294 4.50 -10.27 23.07
C THR A 294 4.24 -11.75 23.26
N GLY A 295 3.00 -12.17 23.14
CA GLY A 295 2.63 -13.59 23.25
C GLY A 295 1.11 -13.81 23.26
N ARG A 296 0.71 -15.07 23.40
CA ARG A 296 -0.71 -15.43 23.55
C ARG A 296 -1.14 -15.35 25.01
N ARG A 297 -2.26 -14.65 25.26
CA ARG A 297 -2.92 -14.59 26.56
C ARG A 297 -4.43 -14.73 26.32
N ASN A 298 -5.09 -15.62 27.07
CA ASN A 298 -6.53 -15.88 26.94
C ASN A 298 -7.00 -16.13 25.49
N GLY A 299 -6.20 -16.89 24.71
CA GLY A 299 -6.52 -17.24 23.31
C GLY A 299 -6.22 -16.16 22.27
N ARG A 300 -5.81 -14.95 22.68
CA ARG A 300 -5.49 -13.81 21.78
C ARG A 300 -4.00 -13.47 21.81
N MET A 301 -3.51 -12.87 20.72
CA MET A 301 -2.18 -12.26 20.71
C MET A 301 -2.24 -10.91 21.41
N GLU A 302 -1.20 -10.63 22.21
CA GLU A 302 -0.97 -9.33 22.86
C GLU A 302 0.46 -8.86 22.62
N GLY A 303 0.70 -7.55 22.77
CA GLY A 303 2.01 -6.95 22.59
C GLY A 303 2.26 -6.46 21.18
N PHE A 304 3.49 -6.58 20.70
CA PHE A 304 3.94 -6.20 19.37
C PHE A 304 4.09 -7.43 18.46
N PHE A 305 3.06 -7.80 17.74
CA PHE A 305 2.99 -9.05 16.98
C PHE A 305 2.90 -8.89 15.46
N HIS A 306 3.16 -7.69 14.94
CA HIS A 306 3.32 -7.44 13.50
C HIS A 306 4.67 -6.81 13.18
N GLY A 307 4.99 -6.57 11.92
CA GLY A 307 6.22 -5.91 11.50
C GLY A 307 6.31 -4.45 11.97
N THR A 308 7.51 -3.90 11.97
CA THR A 308 7.71 -2.46 12.23
C THR A 308 7.33 -1.61 11.03
N GLY A 309 7.17 -2.23 9.84
CA GLY A 309 6.75 -1.53 8.63
C GLY A 309 7.00 -2.33 7.36
N HIS A 310 6.69 -1.71 6.25
CA HIS A 310 6.76 -2.26 4.91
C HIS A 310 7.12 -1.19 3.88
N GLY A 311 7.54 -1.61 2.69
CA GLY A 311 7.69 -0.73 1.54
C GLY A 311 6.34 -0.19 1.08
N LEU A 312 6.34 1.03 0.57
CA LEU A 312 5.16 1.75 0.11
C LEU A 312 5.38 2.27 -1.32
N GLY A 313 4.36 2.16 -2.18
CA GLY A 313 4.46 2.64 -3.56
C GLY A 313 3.17 2.54 -4.34
N LEU A 314 3.18 1.79 -5.43
CA LEU A 314 1.98 1.47 -6.24
C LEU A 314 1.13 0.35 -5.59
N GLU A 315 1.67 -0.35 -4.60
CA GLU A 315 0.93 -1.21 -3.69
C GLU A 315 1.12 -0.67 -2.27
N ILE A 316 0.08 -0.85 -1.44
CA ILE A 316 0.14 -0.45 -0.03
C ILE A 316 1.26 -1.23 0.68
N HIS A 317 1.44 -2.46 0.32
CA HIS A 317 2.44 -3.35 0.87
C HIS A 317 3.44 -3.80 -0.20
N GLU A 318 4.60 -3.15 -0.27
CA GLU A 318 5.72 -3.55 -1.13
C GLU A 318 6.91 -4.07 -0.32
N ALA A 319 7.93 -4.59 -1.02
CA ALA A 319 9.27 -4.79 -0.44
C ALA A 319 9.97 -3.43 -0.20
N PRO A 320 10.83 -3.34 0.84
CA PRO A 320 11.19 -4.39 1.80
C PRO A 320 10.17 -4.50 2.95
N ARG A 321 10.11 -5.65 3.62
CA ARG A 321 9.39 -5.83 4.87
C ARG A 321 10.31 -5.64 6.07
N MET A 322 9.87 -4.92 7.11
CA MET A 322 10.63 -4.75 8.36
C MET A 322 10.02 -5.59 9.47
N GLY A 323 10.27 -6.90 9.43
CA GLY A 323 9.78 -7.88 10.41
C GLY A 323 10.90 -8.73 11.00
N ALA A 324 10.60 -9.51 12.04
CA ALA A 324 11.58 -10.30 12.78
C ALA A 324 12.37 -11.30 11.93
N THR A 325 11.74 -11.86 10.89
CA THR A 325 12.31 -12.89 10.01
C THR A 325 12.72 -12.35 8.63
N SER A 326 12.67 -11.04 8.41
CA SER A 326 13.06 -10.45 7.13
C SER A 326 14.57 -10.61 6.89
N THR A 327 14.94 -10.97 5.68
CA THR A 327 16.33 -11.10 5.21
C THR A 327 16.76 -9.94 4.31
N GLU A 328 15.88 -8.94 4.13
CA GLU A 328 16.10 -7.82 3.23
C GLU A 328 16.99 -6.75 3.88
N MET A 329 17.59 -5.94 3.03
CA MET A 329 18.43 -4.80 3.46
C MET A 329 17.87 -3.49 2.96
N LEU A 330 17.86 -2.47 3.81
CA LEU A 330 17.50 -1.12 3.42
C LEU A 330 18.52 -0.56 2.42
N ARG A 331 18.01 0.14 1.41
CA ARG A 331 18.81 0.82 0.38
C ARG A 331 18.33 2.26 0.23
N ALA A 332 19.21 3.17 -0.10
CA ALA A 332 18.82 4.54 -0.44
C ALA A 332 17.78 4.51 -1.58
N GLY A 333 16.70 5.28 -1.41
CA GLY A 333 15.54 5.29 -2.29
C GLY A 333 14.40 4.36 -1.87
N HIS A 334 14.58 3.49 -0.86
CA HIS A 334 13.43 2.80 -0.27
C HIS A 334 12.51 3.82 0.42
N VAL A 335 11.21 3.68 0.21
CA VAL A 335 10.17 4.36 1.00
C VAL A 335 9.46 3.28 1.80
N VAL A 336 9.45 3.43 3.12
CA VAL A 336 8.93 2.43 4.06
C VAL A 336 8.06 3.08 5.14
N THR A 337 7.09 2.36 5.68
CA THR A 337 6.35 2.77 6.87
C THR A 337 7.17 2.50 8.14
N VAL A 338 6.91 3.24 9.21
CA VAL A 338 7.44 2.99 10.55
C VAL A 338 6.27 3.05 11.51
N GLU A 339 5.68 1.90 11.80
CA GLU A 339 4.35 1.74 12.39
C GLU A 339 4.30 0.81 13.62
N PRO A 340 5.21 0.89 14.58
CA PRO A 340 5.12 0.02 15.73
C PRO A 340 3.81 0.22 16.49
N GLY A 341 3.27 -0.88 17.04
CA GLY A 341 2.04 -0.86 17.83
C GLY A 341 2.11 -1.81 19.02
N LEU A 342 1.36 -1.48 20.06
CA LEU A 342 1.18 -2.30 21.26
C LEU A 342 -0.32 -2.49 21.52
N TYR A 343 -0.72 -3.73 21.75
CA TYR A 343 -2.12 -4.13 21.81
C TYR A 343 -2.38 -4.99 23.05
N TYR A 344 -3.12 -4.42 24.00
CA TYR A 344 -3.50 -5.09 25.27
C TYR A 344 -4.99 -4.85 25.54
N PRO A 345 -5.86 -5.85 25.43
CA PRO A 345 -7.32 -5.65 25.54
C PRO A 345 -7.80 -5.02 26.85
N GLU A 346 -7.01 -5.10 27.92
CA GLU A 346 -7.29 -4.47 29.21
C GLU A 346 -6.92 -2.97 29.24
N ILE A 347 -6.05 -2.53 28.33
CA ILE A 347 -5.58 -1.14 28.23
C ILE A 347 -6.15 -0.47 26.97
N GLY A 348 -6.08 -1.16 25.85
CA GLY A 348 -6.40 -0.72 24.51
C GLY A 348 -5.25 -0.97 23.53
N GLY A 349 -5.44 -0.57 22.26
CA GLY A 349 -4.42 -0.60 21.22
C GLY A 349 -3.84 0.78 20.96
N VAL A 350 -2.54 0.85 20.69
CA VAL A 350 -1.84 2.04 20.22
C VAL A 350 -0.96 1.69 19.04
N ARG A 351 -1.12 2.39 17.92
CA ARG A 351 -0.23 2.38 16.75
C ARG A 351 0.04 3.81 16.31
N LEU A 352 1.30 4.10 16.03
CA LEU A 352 1.75 5.37 15.46
C LEU A 352 2.57 5.07 14.23
N GLU A 353 2.21 5.67 13.11
CA GLU A 353 2.83 5.42 11.82
C GLU A 353 3.21 6.70 11.11
N ASP A 354 4.39 6.69 10.52
CA ASP A 354 4.87 7.66 9.55
C ASP A 354 5.57 6.95 8.40
N VAL A 355 5.65 7.62 7.26
CA VAL A 355 6.38 7.17 6.07
C VAL A 355 7.79 7.76 6.05
N ALA A 356 8.77 6.90 5.84
CA ALA A 356 10.19 7.20 5.84
C ALA A 356 10.83 6.99 4.46
N LEU A 357 11.60 7.96 3.98
CA LEU A 357 12.51 7.79 2.84
C LEU A 357 13.91 7.48 3.35
N VAL A 358 14.45 6.33 2.97
CA VAL A 358 15.86 5.98 3.22
C VAL A 358 16.75 6.78 2.28
N THR A 359 17.69 7.53 2.83
CA THR A 359 18.67 8.32 2.08
C THR A 359 20.07 7.71 2.17
N ALA A 360 21.03 8.23 1.42
CA ALA A 360 22.43 7.78 1.51
C ALA A 360 23.01 8.06 2.91
N GLY A 361 22.63 9.17 3.56
CA GLY A 361 23.15 9.61 4.87
C GLY A 361 22.25 9.28 6.07
N GLY A 362 21.10 8.64 5.86
CA GLY A 362 20.16 8.34 6.96
C GLY A 362 18.73 8.17 6.51
N VAL A 363 17.80 8.84 7.19
CA VAL A 363 16.35 8.75 6.94
C VAL A 363 15.70 10.12 6.93
N LYS A 364 14.69 10.30 6.06
CA LYS A 364 13.84 11.49 6.05
C LYS A 364 12.40 11.07 6.34
N ASN A 365 11.79 11.60 7.40
CA ASN A 365 10.35 11.45 7.61
C ASN A 365 9.60 12.27 6.55
N LEU A 366 8.68 11.64 5.82
CA LEU A 366 7.84 12.28 4.81
C LEU A 366 6.51 12.76 5.41
N THR A 367 6.04 12.15 6.51
CA THR A 367 4.81 12.51 7.21
C THR A 367 4.99 13.80 8.01
N ARG A 368 4.02 14.72 7.90
CA ARG A 368 4.07 16.03 8.56
C ARG A 368 2.97 16.23 9.61
N PHE A 369 2.13 15.25 9.79
CA PHE A 369 1.02 15.33 10.74
C PHE A 369 1.48 15.09 12.18
N GLU A 370 0.94 15.90 13.10
CA GLU A 370 1.29 15.85 14.52
C GLU A 370 0.91 14.50 15.20
N LYS A 371 1.54 14.24 16.34
CA LYS A 371 1.25 13.12 17.22
C LYS A 371 0.78 13.66 18.57
N VAL A 372 -0.53 13.67 18.77
CA VAL A 372 -1.17 14.06 20.04
C VAL A 372 -2.06 12.93 20.50
N LEU A 373 -2.05 12.64 21.80
CA LEU A 373 -2.90 11.60 22.38
C LEU A 373 -4.27 12.16 22.77
N GLU A 374 -4.32 13.24 23.52
CA GLU A 374 -5.57 13.82 24.05
C GLU A 374 -6.06 14.97 23.16
N ILE A 375 -7.32 14.90 22.76
CA ILE A 375 -7.97 15.88 21.88
C ILE A 375 -9.37 16.27 22.39
#